data_2abff1812018284c8dbe5660970e04dc
#
_entry.id   2abff1812018284c8dbe5660970e04dc
#
_cell.length_a   1.000
_cell.length_b   1.000
_cell.length_c   1.000
_cell.angle_alpha   90.00
_cell.angle_beta   90.00
_cell.angle_gamma   90.00
#
_symmetry.space_group_name_H-M   'P 1'
#
loop_
_entity.id
_entity.type
_entity.pdbx_description
1 polymer ?
#
loop_
_entity_poly.entity_id
_entity_poly.type
_entity_poly.pdbx_seq_one_letter_code
_entity_poly.pdbx_strand_id
1 'polypeptide(L)'
;MVRFGVDLGGTKIELVALDHNGKEVFRKRVPTPKVYQATLTTIVNLVQEAESHLNVIGSVGVGIPGVISPFTGLVKNANSTWINGQPLDKDLSRLLEREVRVANDANCFAVSEATDGAAAGMGLVFGVIIGTGCGGGIANNGKVHGGGNGIGGEWGHNPLPWMNKSEFQSTQCFCGSHDCIETYVSGTGFVRDFNQSTGLELTSGVEIMDLFRQGAEPAKQALERYCDRLARSLAHLINILDPEAIVLGGGMSNIDEIYPQVQQLLNKYVLGGECKTKFLKNQFGCSSGVRGAAWLWAKD
;
A
#
# COMPACT_ATOMS: atom_id res chain seq x y z
N MET A 1 -0.87 -17.81 19.60
CA MET A 1 -2.19 -17.11 19.56
C MET A 1 -2.63 -16.99 18.11
N VAL A 2 -3.94 -17.12 17.78
CA VAL A 2 -4.48 -16.83 16.44
C VAL A 2 -4.70 -15.34 16.29
N ARG A 3 -4.41 -14.79 15.09
CA ARG A 3 -4.59 -13.38 14.74
C ARG A 3 -5.56 -13.28 13.58
N PHE A 4 -6.64 -12.53 13.77
CA PHE A 4 -7.60 -12.23 12.72
C PHE A 4 -7.24 -10.90 12.08
N GLY A 5 -7.02 -10.89 10.78
CA GLY A 5 -6.86 -9.69 9.97
C GLY A 5 -8.11 -9.47 9.13
N VAL A 6 -8.62 -8.26 9.13
CA VAL A 6 -9.75 -7.84 8.29
C VAL A 6 -9.26 -6.73 7.35
N ASP A 7 -9.54 -6.87 6.07
CA ASP A 7 -9.36 -5.81 5.06
C ASP A 7 -10.74 -5.26 4.67
N LEU A 8 -11.01 -4.02 5.06
CA LEU A 8 -12.25 -3.32 4.75
C LEU A 8 -12.10 -2.53 3.45
N GLY A 9 -12.32 -3.17 2.33
CA GLY A 9 -12.34 -2.50 1.03
C GLY A 9 -13.71 -1.90 0.68
N GLY A 10 -13.73 -1.07 -0.36
CA GLY A 10 -14.95 -0.40 -0.83
C GLY A 10 -16.00 -1.35 -1.44
N THR A 11 -15.61 -2.53 -1.90
CA THR A 11 -16.49 -3.51 -2.56
C THR A 11 -16.57 -4.85 -1.84
N LYS A 12 -15.54 -5.22 -1.11
CA LYS A 12 -15.44 -6.48 -0.36
C LYS A 12 -14.78 -6.26 0.99
N ILE A 13 -15.22 -7.04 1.97
CA ILE A 13 -14.54 -7.24 3.25
C ILE A 13 -13.91 -8.62 3.21
N GLU A 14 -12.64 -8.71 3.52
CA GLU A 14 -11.90 -9.96 3.59
C GLU A 14 -11.38 -10.20 5.00
N LEU A 15 -11.53 -11.41 5.51
CA LEU A 15 -10.94 -11.85 6.76
C LEU A 15 -9.98 -13.00 6.50
N VAL A 16 -8.80 -12.95 7.12
CA VAL A 16 -7.89 -14.09 7.26
C VAL A 16 -7.61 -14.36 8.74
N ALA A 17 -7.41 -15.62 9.10
CA ALA A 17 -6.85 -16.01 10.38
C ALA A 17 -5.43 -16.55 10.17
N LEU A 18 -4.47 -16.03 10.92
CA LEU A 18 -3.10 -16.50 10.94
C LEU A 18 -2.81 -17.22 12.26
N ASP A 19 -2.15 -18.36 12.19
CA ASP A 19 -1.62 -19.04 13.37
C ASP A 19 -0.39 -18.30 13.94
N HIS A 20 0.22 -18.85 14.98
CA HIS A 20 1.41 -18.26 15.62
C HIS A 20 2.64 -18.17 14.69
N ASN A 21 2.70 -19.01 13.64
CA ASN A 21 3.77 -19.02 12.64
C ASN A 21 3.48 -18.11 11.44
N GLY A 22 2.29 -17.50 11.38
CA GLY A 22 1.85 -16.70 10.23
C GLY A 22 1.24 -17.55 9.10
N LYS A 23 0.98 -18.84 9.33
CA LYS A 23 0.27 -19.69 8.37
C LYS A 23 -1.21 -19.33 8.37
N GLU A 24 -1.77 -19.16 7.19
CA GLU A 24 -3.20 -18.94 7.00
C GLU A 24 -3.98 -20.23 7.33
N VAL A 25 -4.92 -20.16 8.28
CA VAL A 25 -5.75 -21.25 8.75
C VAL A 25 -7.24 -21.05 8.47
N PHE A 26 -7.65 -19.84 8.08
CA PHE A 26 -9.02 -19.52 7.65
C PHE A 26 -9.01 -18.29 6.75
N ARG A 27 -9.89 -18.27 5.75
CA ARG A 27 -10.13 -17.10 4.89
C ARG A 27 -11.59 -17.03 4.46
N LYS A 28 -12.16 -15.84 4.51
CA LYS A 28 -13.50 -15.58 3.98
C LYS A 28 -13.61 -14.18 3.40
N ARG A 29 -14.38 -14.05 2.32
CA ARG A 29 -14.72 -12.77 1.69
C ARG A 29 -16.22 -12.62 1.60
N VAL A 30 -16.70 -11.39 1.82
CA VAL A 30 -18.09 -10.99 1.64
C VAL A 30 -18.18 -9.62 0.97
N PRO A 31 -19.32 -9.28 0.32
CA PRO A 31 -19.55 -7.93 -0.19
C PRO A 31 -19.54 -6.90 0.94
N THR A 32 -19.03 -5.68 0.68
CA THR A 32 -19.06 -4.58 1.65
C THR A 32 -20.43 -3.90 1.65
N PRO A 33 -21.14 -3.87 2.79
CA PRO A 33 -22.29 -2.99 2.96
C PRO A 33 -21.85 -1.52 2.96
N LYS A 34 -22.58 -0.66 2.22
CA LYS A 34 -22.26 0.77 2.15
C LYS A 34 -23.00 1.59 3.23
N VAL A 35 -23.15 1.02 4.41
CA VAL A 35 -23.80 1.62 5.59
C VAL A 35 -22.97 1.26 6.81
N TYR A 36 -22.61 2.24 7.63
CA TYR A 36 -21.69 2.06 8.75
C TYR A 36 -22.09 0.92 9.70
N GLN A 37 -23.34 0.93 10.21
CA GLN A 37 -23.81 -0.09 11.15
C GLN A 37 -23.79 -1.51 10.53
N ALA A 38 -24.16 -1.64 9.26
CA ALA A 38 -24.11 -2.92 8.56
C ALA A 38 -22.67 -3.38 8.34
N THR A 39 -21.72 -2.44 8.09
CA THR A 39 -20.30 -2.74 8.00
C THR A 39 -19.76 -3.31 9.32
N LEU A 40 -20.07 -2.68 10.46
CA LEU A 40 -19.72 -3.18 11.79
C LEU A 40 -20.25 -4.61 12.02
N THR A 41 -21.54 -4.81 11.78
CA THR A 41 -22.19 -6.12 11.94
C THR A 41 -21.54 -7.19 11.06
N THR A 42 -21.18 -6.84 9.82
CA THR A 42 -20.54 -7.76 8.89
C THR A 42 -19.15 -8.18 9.39
N ILE A 43 -18.34 -7.21 9.88
CA ILE A 43 -17.01 -7.51 10.43
C ILE A 43 -17.13 -8.40 11.67
N VAL A 44 -18.02 -8.07 12.60
CA VAL A 44 -18.26 -8.83 13.82
C VAL A 44 -18.68 -10.28 13.50
N ASN A 45 -19.62 -10.45 12.59
CA ASN A 45 -20.08 -11.79 12.17
C ASN A 45 -18.97 -12.61 11.52
N LEU A 46 -18.11 -11.99 10.69
CA LEU A 46 -16.96 -12.69 10.09
C LEU A 46 -15.97 -13.16 11.15
N VAL A 47 -15.67 -12.32 12.14
CA VAL A 47 -14.76 -12.68 13.24
C VAL A 47 -15.35 -13.81 14.07
N GLN A 48 -16.61 -13.71 14.49
CA GLN A 48 -17.29 -14.75 15.30
C GLN A 48 -17.41 -16.08 14.55
N GLU A 49 -17.67 -16.04 13.24
CA GLU A 49 -17.68 -17.24 12.40
C GLU A 49 -16.31 -17.92 12.35
N ALA A 50 -15.23 -17.13 12.15
CA ALA A 50 -13.88 -17.66 12.14
C ALA A 50 -13.47 -18.24 13.51
N GLU A 51 -13.85 -17.60 14.61
CA GLU A 51 -13.62 -18.06 15.98
C GLU A 51 -14.36 -19.38 16.26
N SER A 52 -15.61 -19.47 15.84
CA SER A 52 -16.42 -20.69 15.98
C SER A 52 -15.83 -21.84 15.17
N HIS A 53 -15.39 -21.55 13.92
CA HIS A 53 -14.78 -22.56 13.05
C HIS A 53 -13.46 -23.11 13.60
N LEU A 54 -12.63 -22.23 14.17
CA LEU A 54 -11.31 -22.59 14.70
C LEU A 54 -11.36 -22.98 16.18
N ASN A 55 -12.50 -22.82 16.85
CA ASN A 55 -12.70 -23.00 18.29
C ASN A 55 -11.65 -22.23 19.12
N VAL A 56 -11.43 -20.95 18.77
CA VAL A 56 -10.43 -20.10 19.42
C VAL A 56 -10.86 -18.63 19.39
N ILE A 57 -10.59 -17.90 20.47
CA ILE A 57 -10.68 -16.44 20.51
C ILE A 57 -9.29 -15.88 20.21
N GLY A 58 -9.21 -14.95 19.24
CA GLY A 58 -7.94 -14.37 18.79
C GLY A 58 -7.91 -12.84 18.87
N SER A 59 -6.76 -12.25 18.61
CA SER A 59 -6.63 -10.82 18.43
C SER A 59 -7.19 -10.39 17.07
N VAL A 60 -7.71 -9.13 16.98
CA VAL A 60 -8.32 -8.62 15.75
C VAL A 60 -7.63 -7.32 15.31
N GLY A 61 -7.20 -7.29 14.08
CA GLY A 61 -6.72 -6.08 13.40
C GLY A 61 -7.52 -5.82 12.13
N VAL A 62 -7.71 -4.53 11.79
CA VAL A 62 -8.50 -4.10 10.64
C VAL A 62 -7.72 -3.09 9.81
N GLY A 63 -7.54 -3.40 8.53
CA GLY A 63 -7.04 -2.47 7.52
C GLY A 63 -8.19 -1.69 6.88
N ILE A 64 -8.04 -0.39 6.71
CA ILE A 64 -9.06 0.49 6.13
C ILE A 64 -8.46 1.41 5.07
N PRO A 65 -9.24 1.83 4.05
CA PRO A 65 -8.80 2.79 3.04
C PRO A 65 -8.87 4.24 3.57
N GLY A 66 -8.25 4.49 4.70
CA GLY A 66 -8.26 5.76 5.43
C GLY A 66 -7.45 5.62 6.70
N VAL A 67 -7.63 6.52 7.64
CA VAL A 67 -6.87 6.53 8.90
C VAL A 67 -7.74 7.00 10.07
N ILE A 68 -7.45 6.50 11.27
CA ILE A 68 -8.00 7.09 12.51
C ILE A 68 -7.22 8.38 12.80
N SER A 69 -7.93 9.49 12.86
CA SER A 69 -7.34 10.79 13.19
C SER A 69 -6.77 10.79 14.61
N PRO A 70 -5.50 11.12 14.82
CA PRO A 70 -4.92 11.22 16.16
C PRO A 70 -5.51 12.39 16.98
N PHE A 71 -6.21 13.33 16.32
CA PHE A 71 -6.81 14.50 16.96
C PHE A 71 -8.24 14.26 17.44
N THR A 72 -9.03 13.52 16.67
CA THR A 72 -10.47 13.32 16.93
C THR A 72 -10.80 11.88 17.32
N GLY A 73 -9.95 10.91 17.02
CA GLY A 73 -10.24 9.48 17.19
C GLY A 73 -11.27 8.95 16.17
N LEU A 74 -11.57 9.71 15.10
CA LEU A 74 -12.52 9.33 14.09
C LEU A 74 -11.83 8.99 12.77
N VAL A 75 -12.43 8.13 11.96
CA VAL A 75 -11.94 7.83 10.60
C VAL A 75 -11.95 9.10 9.75
N LYS A 76 -10.88 9.32 9.00
CA LYS A 76 -10.75 10.38 7.98
C LYS A 76 -10.11 9.85 6.70
N ASN A 77 -10.31 10.55 5.60
CA ASN A 77 -9.71 10.31 4.29
C ASN A 77 -10.02 8.92 3.71
N ALA A 78 -11.09 8.28 4.14
CA ALA A 78 -11.50 7.00 3.59
C ALA A 78 -12.26 7.19 2.27
N ASN A 79 -11.86 6.44 1.22
CA ASN A 79 -12.62 6.33 -0.02
C ASN A 79 -13.99 5.64 0.21
N SER A 80 -14.07 4.81 1.22
CA SER A 80 -15.33 4.26 1.76
C SER A 80 -16.03 5.30 2.62
N THR A 81 -16.67 6.27 1.99
CA THR A 81 -17.15 7.54 2.63
C THR A 81 -18.05 7.35 3.82
N TRP A 82 -18.81 6.23 3.90
CA TRP A 82 -19.76 5.94 4.99
C TRP A 82 -19.08 5.64 6.35
N ILE A 83 -17.77 5.40 6.36
CA ILE A 83 -17.01 5.22 7.61
C ILE A 83 -16.32 6.50 8.08
N ASN A 84 -16.24 7.55 7.26
CA ASN A 84 -15.66 8.83 7.66
C ASN A 84 -16.45 9.49 8.80
N GLY A 85 -15.72 10.06 9.77
CA GLY A 85 -16.33 10.68 10.94
C GLY A 85 -16.83 9.69 11.99
N GLN A 86 -16.57 8.38 11.84
CA GLN A 86 -17.02 7.33 12.75
C GLN A 86 -15.88 6.83 13.65
N PRO A 87 -16.14 6.43 14.91
CA PRO A 87 -15.16 5.87 15.85
C PRO A 87 -15.00 4.36 15.66
N LEU A 88 -14.56 3.91 14.47
CA LEU A 88 -14.59 2.53 14.01
C LEU A 88 -13.87 1.56 14.95
N ASP A 89 -12.69 1.93 15.43
CA ASP A 89 -11.88 1.14 16.36
C ASP A 89 -12.59 0.91 17.70
N LYS A 90 -13.23 1.95 18.23
CA LYS A 90 -13.95 1.91 19.51
C LYS A 90 -15.23 1.08 19.38
N ASP A 91 -15.97 1.28 18.30
CA ASP A 91 -17.23 0.56 18.08
C ASP A 91 -16.98 -0.94 17.84
N LEU A 92 -15.97 -1.31 17.05
CA LEU A 92 -15.59 -2.70 16.87
C LEU A 92 -15.05 -3.32 18.18
N SER A 93 -14.24 -2.58 18.94
CA SER A 93 -13.74 -3.06 20.25
C SER A 93 -14.88 -3.32 21.24
N ARG A 94 -15.87 -2.45 21.28
CA ARG A 94 -17.08 -2.62 22.11
C ARG A 94 -17.92 -3.82 21.68
N LEU A 95 -18.13 -4.01 20.38
CA LEU A 95 -18.94 -5.11 19.85
C LEU A 95 -18.28 -6.49 20.00
N LEU A 96 -16.94 -6.54 19.92
CA LEU A 96 -16.15 -7.78 20.08
C LEU A 96 -15.65 -7.97 21.53
N GLU A 97 -15.98 -7.05 22.45
CA GLU A 97 -15.61 -7.05 23.87
C GLU A 97 -14.09 -7.20 24.10
N ARG A 98 -13.28 -6.68 23.17
CA ARG A 98 -11.82 -6.67 23.24
C ARG A 98 -11.20 -5.59 22.35
N GLU A 99 -9.94 -5.25 22.59
CA GLU A 99 -9.22 -4.29 21.76
C GLU A 99 -9.17 -4.73 20.29
N VAL A 100 -9.58 -3.84 19.38
CA VAL A 100 -9.40 -3.96 17.94
C VAL A 100 -8.43 -2.88 17.47
N ARG A 101 -7.37 -3.28 16.77
CA ARG A 101 -6.41 -2.35 16.18
C ARG A 101 -6.80 -2.02 14.76
N VAL A 102 -6.79 -0.74 14.41
CA VAL A 102 -7.13 -0.26 13.07
C VAL A 102 -5.95 0.49 12.49
N ALA A 103 -5.61 0.23 11.24
CA ALA A 103 -4.57 0.95 10.51
C ALA A 103 -5.00 1.17 9.05
N ASN A 104 -4.31 2.09 8.38
CA ASN A 104 -4.45 2.25 6.94
C ASN A 104 -3.98 1.00 6.19
N ASP A 105 -4.60 0.70 5.04
CA ASP A 105 -4.33 -0.49 4.21
C ASP A 105 -2.86 -0.55 3.72
N ALA A 106 -2.26 0.58 3.33
CA ALA A 106 -0.86 0.63 2.93
C ALA A 106 0.09 0.45 4.13
N ASN A 107 -0.29 0.90 5.32
CA ASN A 107 0.45 0.60 6.54
C ASN A 107 0.35 -0.89 6.90
N CYS A 108 -0.81 -1.51 6.74
CA CYS A 108 -0.97 -2.95 6.87
C CYS A 108 -0.08 -3.70 5.86
N PHE A 109 -0.03 -3.26 4.60
CA PHE A 109 0.88 -3.81 3.60
C PHE A 109 2.34 -3.77 4.07
N ALA A 110 2.82 -2.60 4.52
CA ALA A 110 4.20 -2.45 5.00
C ALA A 110 4.51 -3.37 6.20
N VAL A 111 3.57 -3.49 7.15
CA VAL A 111 3.71 -4.39 8.31
C VAL A 111 3.77 -5.86 7.88
N SER A 112 2.93 -6.29 6.94
CA SER A 112 2.98 -7.66 6.42
C SER A 112 4.35 -7.98 5.82
N GLU A 113 4.82 -7.12 4.92
CA GLU A 113 6.08 -7.34 4.22
C GLU A 113 7.30 -7.25 5.15
N ALA A 114 7.24 -6.46 6.22
CA ALA A 114 8.28 -6.38 7.25
C ALA A 114 8.25 -7.54 8.25
N THR A 115 7.09 -8.19 8.46
CA THR A 115 6.94 -9.22 9.49
C THR A 115 7.24 -10.63 8.98
N ASP A 116 6.63 -11.01 7.86
CA ASP A 116 6.75 -12.36 7.28
C ASP A 116 6.82 -12.36 5.75
N GLY A 117 6.91 -11.18 5.12
CA GLY A 117 6.99 -11.00 3.68
C GLY A 117 8.41 -10.79 3.15
N ALA A 118 8.53 -10.05 2.05
CA ALA A 118 9.77 -9.87 1.30
C ALA A 118 10.89 -9.16 2.09
N ALA A 119 10.53 -8.35 3.10
CA ALA A 119 11.43 -7.63 3.98
C ALA A 119 11.43 -8.16 5.42
N ALA A 120 11.08 -9.44 5.61
CA ALA A 120 10.99 -10.04 6.94
C ALA A 120 12.31 -9.90 7.72
N GLY A 121 12.22 -9.40 8.96
CA GLY A 121 13.35 -9.20 9.86
C GLY A 121 14.15 -7.91 9.62
N MET A 122 13.76 -7.07 8.68
CA MET A 122 14.34 -5.73 8.48
C MET A 122 13.71 -4.70 9.42
N GLY A 123 14.52 -3.75 9.89
CA GLY A 123 14.09 -2.76 10.87
C GLY A 123 13.13 -1.73 10.29
N LEU A 124 13.58 -0.88 9.39
CA LEU A 124 12.75 0.13 8.74
C LEU A 124 12.40 -0.29 7.31
N VAL A 125 11.11 -0.50 7.07
CA VAL A 125 10.56 -0.90 5.77
C VAL A 125 9.56 0.14 5.28
N PHE A 126 9.71 0.58 4.03
CA PHE A 126 8.73 1.41 3.36
C PHE A 126 7.95 0.57 2.35
N GLY A 127 6.65 0.40 2.58
CA GLY A 127 5.75 -0.25 1.64
C GLY A 127 5.24 0.76 0.61
N VAL A 128 5.41 0.44 -0.67
CA VAL A 128 4.92 1.25 -1.80
C VAL A 128 3.85 0.47 -2.53
N ILE A 129 2.65 1.01 -2.66
CA ILE A 129 1.56 0.40 -3.43
C ILE A 129 1.31 1.25 -4.67
N ILE A 130 1.61 0.71 -5.85
CA ILE A 130 1.37 1.38 -7.12
C ILE A 130 0.35 0.58 -7.94
N GLY A 131 -0.84 1.16 -8.05
CA GLY A 131 -1.95 0.66 -8.85
C GLY A 131 -2.54 1.80 -9.69
N THR A 132 -3.86 2.02 -9.59
CA THR A 132 -4.54 3.20 -10.17
C THR A 132 -3.97 4.49 -9.58
N GLY A 133 -3.67 4.50 -8.28
CA GLY A 133 -2.98 5.57 -7.56
C GLY A 133 -1.65 5.09 -6.99
N CYS A 134 -1.12 5.87 -6.04
CA CYS A 134 0.17 5.64 -5.41
C CYS A 134 0.07 5.84 -3.89
N GLY A 135 -0.06 4.75 -3.15
CA GLY A 135 -0.06 4.76 -1.69
C GLY A 135 1.28 4.33 -1.09
N GLY A 136 1.43 4.55 0.21
CA GLY A 136 2.58 4.06 0.95
C GLY A 136 2.32 3.90 2.43
N GLY A 137 3.13 3.07 3.08
CA GLY A 137 3.09 2.83 4.51
C GLY A 137 4.49 2.59 5.08
N ILE A 138 4.63 2.83 6.36
CA ILE A 138 5.91 2.70 7.05
C ILE A 138 5.78 1.68 8.17
N ALA A 139 6.66 0.67 8.16
CA ALA A 139 6.82 -0.27 9.24
C ALA A 139 8.21 -0.11 9.87
N ASN A 140 8.26 0.07 11.18
CA ASN A 140 9.49 0.11 11.96
C ASN A 140 9.49 -1.05 12.96
N ASN A 141 10.44 -1.98 12.80
CA ASN A 141 10.51 -3.23 13.57
C ASN A 141 9.15 -3.96 13.59
N GLY A 142 8.52 -4.11 12.42
CA GLY A 142 7.23 -4.78 12.24
C GLY A 142 6.02 -4.03 12.80
N LYS A 143 6.17 -2.78 13.26
CA LYS A 143 5.07 -1.95 13.78
C LYS A 143 4.77 -0.79 12.85
N VAL A 144 3.49 -0.43 12.74
CA VAL A 144 3.07 0.76 11.98
C VAL A 144 3.73 2.02 12.50
N HIS A 145 4.28 2.83 11.61
CA HIS A 145 4.66 4.20 11.88
C HIS A 145 3.72 5.16 11.15
N GLY A 146 2.60 5.50 11.77
CA GLY A 146 1.60 6.40 11.19
C GLY A 146 1.94 7.90 11.27
N GLY A 147 2.95 8.25 12.06
CA GLY A 147 3.35 9.65 12.29
C GLY A 147 2.41 10.43 13.21
N GLY A 148 2.84 11.62 13.65
CA GLY A 148 2.09 12.48 14.59
C GLY A 148 0.77 13.02 14.01
N ASN A 149 0.64 13.13 12.69
CA ASN A 149 -0.56 13.60 12.01
C ASN A 149 -1.41 12.46 11.42
N GLY A 150 -0.95 11.21 11.55
CA GLY A 150 -1.59 10.04 10.96
C GLY A 150 -1.54 10.00 9.42
N ILE A 151 -0.53 10.62 8.82
CA ILE A 151 -0.32 10.69 7.36
C ILE A 151 1.06 10.16 6.94
N GLY A 152 1.72 9.40 7.82
CA GLY A 152 2.98 8.73 7.49
C GLY A 152 2.80 7.79 6.31
N GLY A 153 3.58 8.01 5.24
CA GLY A 153 3.46 7.20 4.01
C GLY A 153 2.71 7.87 2.85
N GLU A 154 2.15 9.07 3.01
CA GLU A 154 1.46 9.84 1.94
C GLU A 154 2.43 10.45 0.91
N TRP A 155 3.42 9.69 0.49
CA TRP A 155 4.51 10.12 -0.39
C TRP A 155 4.06 10.47 -1.81
N GLY A 156 2.97 9.83 -2.26
CA GLY A 156 2.42 10.01 -3.61
C GLY A 156 1.94 11.43 -3.89
N HIS A 157 1.64 12.22 -2.84
CA HIS A 157 1.18 13.61 -2.96
C HIS A 157 2.30 14.65 -2.78
N ASN A 158 3.55 14.23 -2.65
CA ASN A 158 4.69 15.13 -2.75
C ASN A 158 5.00 15.44 -4.22
N PRO A 159 5.61 16.62 -4.53
CA PRO A 159 6.03 16.94 -5.89
C PRO A 159 7.05 15.93 -6.42
N LEU A 160 7.02 15.64 -7.72
CA LEU A 160 8.02 14.78 -8.36
C LEU A 160 9.42 15.41 -8.17
N PRO A 161 10.39 14.69 -7.55
CA PRO A 161 11.73 15.25 -7.34
C PRO A 161 12.51 15.46 -8.64
N TRP A 162 13.36 16.50 -8.66
CA TRP A 162 14.25 16.83 -9.80
C TRP A 162 13.54 16.86 -11.14
N MET A 163 12.35 17.49 -11.18
CA MET A 163 11.58 17.65 -12.42
C MET A 163 12.37 18.36 -13.51
N ASN A 164 12.26 17.87 -14.73
CA ASN A 164 12.71 18.58 -15.90
C ASN A 164 11.64 19.57 -16.40
N LYS A 165 11.97 20.40 -17.41
CA LYS A 165 11.07 21.44 -17.91
C LYS A 165 9.76 20.89 -18.47
N SER A 166 9.76 19.70 -19.07
CA SER A 166 8.55 19.09 -19.64
C SER A 166 7.65 18.44 -18.58
N GLU A 167 8.17 18.20 -17.39
CA GLU A 167 7.41 17.65 -16.26
C GLU A 167 6.77 18.74 -15.40
N PHE A 168 7.32 19.97 -15.41
CA PHE A 168 6.87 21.07 -14.55
C PHE A 168 5.50 21.60 -14.99
N GLN A 169 4.55 21.67 -14.05
CA GLN A 169 3.14 22.10 -14.26
C GLN A 169 2.40 21.30 -15.35
N SER A 170 2.81 20.07 -15.60
CA SER A 170 2.25 19.26 -16.68
C SER A 170 0.94 18.57 -16.30
N THR A 171 0.75 18.23 -15.02
CA THR A 171 -0.37 17.39 -14.59
C THR A 171 -0.95 17.83 -13.25
N GLN A 172 -2.26 18.10 -13.23
CA GLN A 172 -3.00 18.35 -11.99
C GLN A 172 -3.33 17.03 -11.30
N CYS A 173 -3.08 16.96 -9.99
CA CYS A 173 -3.48 15.86 -9.14
C CYS A 173 -4.89 16.10 -8.59
N PHE A 174 -5.62 15.04 -8.26
CA PHE A 174 -6.94 15.14 -7.64
C PHE A 174 -6.91 15.82 -6.26
N CYS A 175 -5.74 15.85 -5.58
CA CYS A 175 -5.57 16.56 -4.32
C CYS A 175 -5.56 18.10 -4.47
N GLY A 176 -5.62 18.60 -5.71
CA GLY A 176 -5.59 20.02 -6.05
C GLY A 176 -4.20 20.58 -6.37
N SER A 177 -3.13 19.88 -6.01
CA SER A 177 -1.75 20.25 -6.34
C SER A 177 -1.38 19.83 -7.76
N HIS A 178 -0.26 20.35 -8.29
CA HIS A 178 0.31 19.93 -9.57
C HIS A 178 1.51 19.02 -9.32
N ASP A 179 1.74 18.13 -10.28
CA ASP A 179 2.96 17.33 -10.42
C ASP A 179 3.28 16.44 -9.19
N CYS A 180 2.25 15.97 -8.50
CA CYS A 180 2.41 14.96 -7.47
C CYS A 180 3.05 13.69 -8.05
N ILE A 181 3.90 13.01 -7.28
CA ILE A 181 4.56 11.74 -7.64
C ILE A 181 3.54 10.77 -8.24
N GLU A 182 2.36 10.64 -7.64
CA GLU A 182 1.28 9.76 -8.11
C GLU A 182 0.93 10.00 -9.57
N THR A 183 0.90 11.25 -10.02
CA THR A 183 0.53 11.56 -11.41
C THR A 183 1.52 11.02 -12.43
N TYR A 184 2.74 10.66 -12.03
CA TYR A 184 3.78 10.11 -12.91
C TYR A 184 4.03 8.62 -12.72
N VAL A 185 4.01 8.14 -11.44
CA VAL A 185 4.44 6.77 -11.15
C VAL A 185 3.29 5.80 -10.92
N SER A 186 2.03 6.27 -10.85
CA SER A 186 0.88 5.36 -10.84
C SER A 186 0.73 4.62 -12.18
N GLY A 187 0.01 3.51 -12.18
CA GLY A 187 -0.33 2.80 -13.43
C GLY A 187 -1.09 3.67 -14.43
N THR A 188 -2.00 4.54 -13.92
CA THR A 188 -2.70 5.53 -14.76
C THR A 188 -1.75 6.59 -15.30
N GLY A 189 -0.74 7.01 -14.51
CA GLY A 189 0.32 7.92 -14.95
C GLY A 189 1.19 7.32 -16.04
N PHE A 190 1.56 6.05 -15.92
CA PHE A 190 2.33 5.32 -16.93
C PHE A 190 1.59 5.22 -18.27
N VAL A 191 0.31 4.85 -18.23
CA VAL A 191 -0.54 4.76 -19.44
C VAL A 191 -0.70 6.13 -20.08
N ARG A 192 -0.98 7.18 -19.29
CA ARG A 192 -1.12 8.54 -19.80
C ARG A 192 0.15 9.04 -20.49
N ASP A 193 1.33 8.85 -19.86
CA ASP A 193 2.62 9.26 -20.43
C ASP A 193 2.90 8.57 -21.78
N PHE A 194 2.61 7.27 -21.85
CA PHE A 194 2.75 6.50 -23.09
C PHE A 194 1.83 7.04 -24.18
N ASN A 195 0.54 7.19 -23.90
CA ASN A 195 -0.45 7.68 -24.87
C ASN A 195 -0.11 9.08 -25.37
N GLN A 196 0.28 9.98 -24.47
CA GLN A 196 0.71 11.34 -24.85
C GLN A 196 1.94 11.34 -25.75
N SER A 197 2.90 10.43 -25.53
CA SER A 197 4.14 10.37 -26.31
C SER A 197 3.97 9.68 -27.67
N THR A 198 2.95 8.84 -27.84
CA THR A 198 2.76 8.02 -29.04
C THR A 198 1.52 8.40 -29.87
N GLY A 199 0.55 9.08 -29.27
CA GLY A 199 -0.77 9.31 -29.88
C GLY A 199 -1.68 8.07 -29.87
N LEU A 200 -1.28 6.98 -29.19
CA LEU A 200 -2.11 5.78 -28.98
C LEU A 200 -3.11 5.99 -27.83
N GLU A 201 -4.11 5.13 -27.74
CA GLU A 201 -5.15 5.17 -26.70
C GLU A 201 -5.21 3.81 -25.95
N LEU A 202 -4.07 3.36 -25.39
CA LEU A 202 -4.03 2.18 -24.56
C LEU A 202 -4.72 2.42 -23.21
N THR A 203 -5.27 1.37 -22.62
CA THR A 203 -6.06 1.45 -21.39
C THR A 203 -5.36 0.88 -20.16
N SER A 204 -4.28 0.12 -20.36
CA SER A 204 -3.56 -0.56 -19.30
C SER A 204 -2.04 -0.58 -19.50
N GLY A 205 -1.30 -0.61 -18.38
CA GLY A 205 0.14 -0.82 -18.41
C GLY A 205 0.54 -2.21 -18.95
N VAL A 206 -0.37 -3.19 -18.92
CA VAL A 206 -0.14 -4.53 -19.49
C VAL A 206 0.07 -4.43 -21.01
N GLU A 207 -0.80 -3.69 -21.70
CA GLU A 207 -0.69 -3.49 -23.17
C GLU A 207 0.64 -2.81 -23.54
N ILE A 208 1.10 -1.84 -22.73
CA ILE A 208 2.42 -1.21 -22.95
C ILE A 208 3.55 -2.22 -22.76
N MET A 209 3.46 -3.06 -21.72
CA MET A 209 4.48 -4.09 -21.48
C MET A 209 4.48 -5.20 -22.54
N ASP A 210 3.33 -5.51 -23.12
CA ASP A 210 3.25 -6.43 -24.24
C ASP A 210 3.95 -5.86 -25.49
N LEU A 211 3.78 -4.57 -25.77
CA LEU A 211 4.54 -3.85 -26.82
C LEU A 211 6.05 -3.83 -26.51
N PHE A 212 6.42 -3.59 -25.26
CA PHE A 212 7.82 -3.63 -24.81
C PHE A 212 8.46 -5.00 -25.10
N ARG A 213 7.79 -6.09 -24.72
CA ARG A 213 8.26 -7.48 -24.93
C ARG A 213 8.33 -7.87 -26.42
N GLN A 214 7.55 -7.20 -27.27
CA GLN A 214 7.63 -7.31 -28.73
C GLN A 214 8.74 -6.44 -29.33
N GLY A 215 9.48 -5.68 -28.54
CA GLY A 215 10.61 -4.86 -28.98
C GLY A 215 10.23 -3.46 -29.48
N ALA A 216 9.02 -2.98 -29.18
CA ALA A 216 8.58 -1.65 -29.61
C ALA A 216 9.38 -0.55 -28.89
N GLU A 217 10.14 0.25 -29.65
CA GLU A 217 11.00 1.30 -29.12
C GLU A 217 10.22 2.36 -28.28
N PRO A 218 9.00 2.81 -28.65
CA PRO A 218 8.23 3.73 -27.81
C PRO A 218 7.90 3.18 -26.42
N ALA A 219 7.62 1.86 -26.32
CA ALA A 219 7.32 1.21 -25.05
C ALA A 219 8.58 1.09 -24.17
N LYS A 220 9.74 0.84 -24.77
CA LYS A 220 11.03 0.84 -24.07
C LYS A 220 11.33 2.22 -23.49
N GLN A 221 11.20 3.28 -24.29
CA GLN A 221 11.41 4.66 -23.83
C GLN A 221 10.44 5.07 -22.73
N ALA A 222 9.17 4.63 -22.79
CA ALA A 222 8.19 4.87 -21.75
C ALA A 222 8.57 4.17 -20.42
N LEU A 223 9.01 2.93 -20.48
CA LEU A 223 9.47 2.19 -19.30
C LEU A 223 10.73 2.83 -18.69
N GLU A 224 11.69 3.27 -19.51
CA GLU A 224 12.88 3.98 -19.06
C GLU A 224 12.53 5.28 -18.33
N ARG A 225 11.63 6.11 -18.90
CA ARG A 225 11.13 7.32 -18.24
C ARG A 225 10.41 7.01 -16.93
N TYR A 226 9.59 5.96 -16.92
CA TYR A 226 8.88 5.51 -15.72
C TYR A 226 9.86 5.10 -14.62
N CYS A 227 10.85 4.27 -14.94
CA CYS A 227 11.85 3.81 -13.99
C CYS A 227 12.71 4.97 -13.44
N ASP A 228 13.07 5.95 -14.28
CA ASP A 228 13.78 7.16 -13.83
C ASP A 228 12.94 7.99 -12.83
N ARG A 229 11.67 8.23 -13.13
CA ARG A 229 10.75 8.96 -12.23
C ARG A 229 10.53 8.22 -10.91
N LEU A 230 10.36 6.89 -10.98
CA LEU A 230 10.21 6.07 -9.79
C LEU A 230 11.49 6.08 -8.95
N ALA A 231 12.66 5.92 -9.57
CA ALA A 231 13.95 5.97 -8.86
C ALA A 231 14.18 7.32 -8.17
N ARG A 232 13.88 8.45 -8.84
CA ARG A 232 13.94 9.79 -8.23
C ARG A 232 13.03 9.89 -7.01
N SER A 233 11.80 9.42 -7.13
CA SER A 233 10.81 9.47 -6.07
C SER A 233 11.21 8.60 -4.87
N LEU A 234 11.74 7.40 -5.12
CA LEU A 234 12.22 6.51 -4.06
C LEU A 234 13.52 7.02 -3.43
N ALA A 235 14.44 7.60 -4.21
CA ALA A 235 15.66 8.20 -3.67
C ALA A 235 15.34 9.39 -2.73
N HIS A 236 14.28 10.16 -3.01
CA HIS A 236 13.81 11.19 -2.09
C HIS A 236 13.39 10.61 -0.73
N LEU A 237 12.67 9.47 -0.73
CA LEU A 237 12.32 8.75 0.49
C LEU A 237 13.57 8.21 1.21
N ILE A 238 14.52 7.63 0.45
CA ILE A 238 15.76 7.09 1.01
C ILE A 238 16.57 8.21 1.69
N ASN A 239 16.72 9.35 1.03
CA ASN A 239 17.44 10.50 1.59
C ASN A 239 16.81 11.09 2.88
N ILE A 240 15.54 10.77 3.20
CA ILE A 240 14.83 11.25 4.40
C ILE A 240 14.73 10.17 5.48
N LEU A 241 14.39 8.94 5.07
CA LEU A 241 14.04 7.85 5.99
C LEU A 241 15.14 6.80 6.15
N ASP A 242 16.01 6.67 5.16
CA ASP A 242 17.08 5.65 5.07
C ASP A 242 16.57 4.22 5.42
N PRO A 243 15.52 3.71 4.72
CA PRO A 243 14.96 2.41 5.03
C PRO A 243 15.87 1.28 4.56
N GLU A 244 15.85 0.14 5.27
CA GLU A 244 16.58 -1.08 4.85
C GLU A 244 15.97 -1.69 3.58
N ALA A 245 14.64 -1.58 3.42
CA ALA A 245 13.96 -2.03 2.22
C ALA A 245 12.79 -1.12 1.83
N ILE A 246 12.56 -1.05 0.53
CA ILE A 246 11.33 -0.57 -0.09
C ILE A 246 10.67 -1.76 -0.77
N VAL A 247 9.43 -2.08 -0.40
CA VAL A 247 8.68 -3.20 -0.98
C VAL A 247 7.58 -2.67 -1.87
N LEU A 248 7.59 -3.08 -3.15
CA LEU A 248 6.60 -2.66 -4.15
C LEU A 248 5.43 -3.64 -4.19
N GLY A 249 4.22 -3.10 -4.03
CA GLY A 249 2.93 -3.77 -4.22
C GLY A 249 2.07 -3.09 -5.27
N GLY A 250 0.85 -3.59 -5.43
CA GLY A 250 -0.08 -3.11 -6.44
C GLY A 250 0.22 -3.67 -7.85
N GLY A 251 -0.56 -3.24 -8.84
CA GLY A 251 -0.47 -3.78 -10.21
C GLY A 251 0.89 -3.62 -10.87
N MET A 252 1.56 -2.50 -10.61
CA MET A 252 2.89 -2.21 -11.17
C MET A 252 3.99 -3.13 -10.61
N SER A 253 3.80 -3.75 -9.46
CA SER A 253 4.74 -4.73 -8.90
C SER A 253 4.89 -6.01 -9.73
N ASN A 254 3.98 -6.24 -10.67
CA ASN A 254 4.04 -7.40 -11.58
C ASN A 254 4.91 -7.17 -12.82
N ILE A 255 5.49 -5.99 -12.97
CA ILE A 255 6.44 -5.67 -14.06
C ILE A 255 7.85 -5.93 -13.53
N ASP A 256 8.37 -7.14 -13.81
CA ASP A 256 9.66 -7.57 -13.26
C ASP A 256 10.83 -6.73 -13.78
N GLU A 257 10.69 -6.11 -14.95
CA GLU A 257 11.69 -5.26 -15.57
C GLU A 257 11.96 -3.95 -14.79
N ILE A 258 11.06 -3.54 -13.91
CA ILE A 258 11.21 -2.34 -13.06
C ILE A 258 12.33 -2.53 -12.03
N TYR A 259 12.43 -3.71 -11.42
CA TYR A 259 13.31 -3.94 -10.26
C TYR A 259 14.77 -3.70 -10.55
N PRO A 260 15.40 -4.33 -11.56
CA PRO A 260 16.82 -4.11 -11.85
C PRO A 260 17.11 -2.68 -12.31
N GLN A 261 16.21 -2.07 -13.09
CA GLN A 261 16.42 -0.72 -13.61
C GLN A 261 16.35 0.33 -12.49
N VAL A 262 15.35 0.25 -11.63
CA VAL A 262 15.19 1.18 -10.50
C VAL A 262 16.34 1.00 -9.52
N GLN A 263 16.70 -0.24 -9.14
CA GLN A 263 17.81 -0.50 -8.22
C GLN A 263 19.14 0.11 -8.70
N GLN A 264 19.40 0.04 -10.00
CA GLN A 264 20.58 0.65 -10.60
C GLN A 264 20.53 2.19 -10.58
N LEU A 265 19.34 2.77 -10.83
CA LEU A 265 19.16 4.21 -10.90
C LEU A 265 19.18 4.89 -9.52
N LEU A 266 18.87 4.16 -8.44
CA LEU A 266 18.87 4.73 -7.08
C LEU A 266 20.24 5.36 -6.72
N ASN A 267 21.35 4.75 -7.09
CA ASN A 267 22.69 5.29 -6.82
C ASN A 267 22.93 6.67 -7.45
N LYS A 268 22.21 6.99 -8.53
CA LYS A 268 22.33 8.31 -9.18
C LYS A 268 21.70 9.43 -8.34
N TYR A 269 20.68 9.13 -7.54
CA TYR A 269 19.85 10.12 -6.87
C TYR A 269 19.99 10.11 -5.34
N VAL A 270 20.51 9.04 -4.76
CA VAL A 270 20.81 8.97 -3.33
C VAL A 270 22.07 9.75 -3.02
N LEU A 271 22.06 10.50 -1.92
CA LEU A 271 23.20 11.29 -1.46
C LEU A 271 24.44 10.40 -1.27
N GLY A 272 25.55 10.81 -1.86
CA GLY A 272 26.83 10.05 -1.80
C GLY A 272 26.96 8.95 -2.86
N GLY A 273 25.92 8.64 -3.62
CA GLY A 273 25.99 7.67 -4.73
C GLY A 273 26.08 6.19 -4.30
N GLU A 274 25.88 5.89 -3.02
CA GLU A 274 25.85 4.55 -2.45
C GLU A 274 24.49 4.24 -1.85
N CYS A 275 23.79 3.22 -2.36
CA CYS A 275 22.48 2.81 -1.88
C CYS A 275 22.45 1.32 -1.55
N LYS A 276 22.25 0.99 -0.26
CA LYS A 276 22.07 -0.39 0.22
C LYS A 276 20.60 -0.77 0.41
N THR A 277 19.69 0.22 0.37
CA THR A 277 18.24 -0.04 0.44
C THR A 277 17.84 -1.03 -0.65
N LYS A 278 17.21 -2.13 -0.25
CA LYS A 278 16.74 -3.16 -1.18
C LYS A 278 15.39 -2.73 -1.77
N PHE A 279 15.28 -2.78 -3.09
CA PHE A 279 14.00 -2.60 -3.78
C PHE A 279 13.41 -3.96 -4.14
N LEU A 280 12.35 -4.37 -3.44
CA LEU A 280 11.84 -5.73 -3.44
C LEU A 280 10.41 -5.81 -3.99
N LYS A 281 10.10 -6.94 -4.63
CA LYS A 281 8.73 -7.33 -4.97
C LYS A 281 8.04 -7.86 -3.74
N ASN A 282 6.75 -7.54 -3.55
CA ASN A 282 5.95 -8.07 -2.45
C ASN A 282 5.82 -9.60 -2.53
N GLN A 283 5.68 -10.24 -1.38
CA GLN A 283 5.60 -11.72 -1.29
C GLN A 283 4.18 -12.25 -1.42
N PHE A 284 3.17 -11.55 -0.85
CA PHE A 284 1.82 -12.09 -0.74
C PHE A 284 0.82 -11.46 -1.72
N GLY A 285 1.27 -10.60 -2.63
CA GLY A 285 0.41 -9.95 -3.62
C GLY A 285 -0.71 -9.13 -2.97
N CYS A 286 -1.94 -9.35 -3.42
CA CYS A 286 -3.12 -8.64 -2.88
C CYS A 286 -3.50 -9.08 -1.46
N SER A 287 -2.86 -10.11 -0.90
CA SER A 287 -3.12 -10.59 0.46
C SER A 287 -2.27 -9.88 1.52
N SER A 288 -1.25 -9.09 1.14
CA SER A 288 -0.37 -8.42 2.11
C SER A 288 -1.15 -7.47 3.02
N GLY A 289 -2.16 -6.74 2.52
CA GLY A 289 -2.98 -5.84 3.34
C GLY A 289 -3.72 -6.57 4.46
N VAL A 290 -4.47 -7.61 4.13
CA VAL A 290 -5.25 -8.38 5.13
C VAL A 290 -4.35 -9.15 6.11
N ARG A 291 -3.18 -9.66 5.65
CA ARG A 291 -2.17 -10.26 6.53
C ARG A 291 -1.59 -9.23 7.49
N GLY A 292 -1.24 -8.05 6.99
CA GLY A 292 -0.73 -6.95 7.80
C GLY A 292 -1.72 -6.47 8.85
N ALA A 293 -3.01 -6.48 8.55
CA ALA A 293 -4.04 -6.23 9.56
C ALA A 293 -3.95 -7.22 10.72
N ALA A 294 -3.76 -8.53 10.45
CA ALA A 294 -3.52 -9.52 11.51
C ALA A 294 -2.22 -9.24 12.28
N TRP A 295 -1.16 -8.79 11.59
CA TRP A 295 0.13 -8.46 12.18
C TRP A 295 0.17 -7.10 12.92
N LEU A 296 -0.93 -6.33 12.98
CA LEU A 296 -1.04 -5.19 13.90
C LEU A 296 -0.88 -5.64 15.37
N TRP A 297 -1.06 -6.93 15.63
CA TRP A 297 -0.71 -7.59 16.88
C TRP A 297 0.63 -8.30 16.70
N ALA A 298 1.63 -7.84 17.43
CA ALA A 298 3.01 -8.28 17.29
C ALA A 298 3.14 -9.83 17.34
N LYS A 299 4.20 -10.32 16.69
CA LYS A 299 4.65 -11.71 16.87
C LYS A 299 5.22 -11.80 18.28
N ASP A 300 4.65 -12.70 19.10
CA ASP A 300 5.13 -12.98 20.46
C ASP A 300 6.56 -13.51 20.43
#